data_812a88761a011d8e3c8782afea10a1bb
#
_entry.id   812a88761a011d8e3c8782afea10a1bb
#
_cell.length_a   1.000
_cell.length_b   1.000
_cell.length_c   1.000
_cell.angle_alpha   90.00
_cell.angle_beta   90.00
_cell.angle_gamma   90.00
#
_symmetry.space_group_name_H-M   'P 1'
#
loop_
_entity.id
_entity.type
_entity.pdbx_description
1 polymer ?
#
loop_
_entity_poly.entity_id
_entity_poly.type
_entity_poly.pdbx_seq_one_letter_code
_entity_poly.pdbx_strand_id
1 'polypeptide(L)'
;MRSWKKRSISAALALTCVAAPMAQPMTAYAASTAEKILYGAAAIVFISSYYSKMDDHNQLQLLDQCQQETGVYDSAEADNRVQTVYQNLKDTGHVLRDYKVYVSPSEDINAFASLGGVLCVNKGTLDAMDDDELAYVMAHEIAHGEKRHSVNGVKKRVGLVTALNIYLGDASYGEYLLGNIAANYVSNAVFTKDQEKQADDWGFQYLVEAGYNPGGGAASMEVLRAKYGESSPSGIKAVLAPGNHPKTSDRINKNLKWMNAYSGKHVEVKDDWIVVNGEKAFQPVADNAYSQKERLYLTAGKLVKLYHAGHVPDAVLEGDRICCGNTVIYELSSEEDGRAYTEALNQGIRKDRGERVVSDFDIDKRGKRVTSD
;
A
#
# COMPACT_ATOMS: atom_id res chain seq x y z
N MET A 1 -3.43 8.01 -39.37
CA MET A 1 -4.54 8.24 -38.45
C MET A 1 -5.52 7.09 -38.55
N ARG A 2 -5.47 6.11 -37.69
CA ARG A 2 -6.47 5.04 -37.55
C ARG A 2 -7.03 5.12 -36.12
N SER A 3 -8.29 5.48 -36.03
CA SER A 3 -9.04 5.56 -34.78
C SER A 3 -9.22 4.17 -34.19
N TRP A 4 -8.65 3.92 -33.02
CA TRP A 4 -8.95 2.78 -32.22
C TRP A 4 -10.33 2.96 -31.55
N LYS A 5 -11.34 2.34 -32.12
CA LYS A 5 -12.64 2.18 -31.46
C LYS A 5 -12.43 1.28 -30.25
N LYS A 6 -12.62 1.84 -29.05
CA LYS A 6 -12.72 1.09 -27.79
C LYS A 6 -13.80 0.03 -27.95
N ARG A 7 -13.43 -1.23 -28.06
CA ARG A 7 -14.35 -2.36 -27.91
C ARG A 7 -14.43 -2.66 -26.42
N SER A 8 -15.49 -2.19 -25.81
CA SER A 8 -15.96 -2.70 -24.51
C SER A 8 -16.42 -4.13 -24.74
N ILE A 9 -15.53 -5.10 -24.51
CA ILE A 9 -15.93 -6.51 -24.44
C ILE A 9 -16.44 -6.69 -23.02
N SER A 10 -17.75 -6.79 -22.92
CA SER A 10 -18.49 -7.05 -21.70
C SER A 10 -17.99 -8.34 -21.05
N ALA A 11 -17.49 -8.26 -19.83
CA ALA A 11 -17.22 -9.38 -18.93
C ALA A 11 -18.52 -10.08 -18.47
N ALA A 12 -19.45 -10.31 -19.39
CA ALA A 12 -20.74 -10.92 -19.09
C ALA A 12 -20.70 -12.46 -19.00
N LEU A 13 -19.55 -13.10 -19.33
CA LEU A 13 -19.49 -14.56 -19.43
C LEU A 13 -19.16 -15.29 -18.11
N ALA A 14 -18.55 -14.64 -17.12
CA ALA A 14 -18.22 -15.32 -15.86
C ALA A 14 -19.40 -15.39 -14.87
N LEU A 15 -20.47 -14.63 -15.09
CA LEU A 15 -21.63 -14.59 -14.18
C LEU A 15 -22.70 -15.63 -14.49
N THR A 16 -22.72 -16.23 -15.66
CA THR A 16 -23.74 -17.20 -16.06
C THR A 16 -23.71 -18.50 -15.25
N CYS A 17 -22.58 -18.85 -14.64
CA CYS A 17 -22.49 -20.08 -13.85
C CYS A 17 -22.94 -19.92 -12.39
N VAL A 18 -23.03 -18.70 -11.84
CA VAL A 18 -23.40 -18.45 -10.43
C VAL A 18 -24.88 -18.06 -10.32
N ALA A 19 -25.45 -17.45 -11.36
CA ALA A 19 -26.85 -17.08 -11.40
C ALA A 19 -27.82 -18.25 -11.76
N ALA A 20 -27.28 -19.32 -12.35
CA ALA A 20 -28.11 -20.43 -12.83
C ALA A 20 -28.94 -21.17 -11.75
N PRO A 21 -28.51 -21.35 -10.49
CA PRO A 21 -29.39 -21.94 -9.48
C PRO A 21 -30.38 -20.96 -8.86
N MET A 22 -30.20 -19.63 -9.05
CA MET A 22 -31.07 -18.61 -8.49
C MET A 22 -32.09 -18.03 -9.49
N ALA A 23 -31.94 -18.35 -10.77
CA ALA A 23 -32.79 -17.89 -11.86
C ALA A 23 -34.00 -18.80 -12.12
N GLN A 24 -34.64 -19.32 -11.08
CA GLN A 24 -36.04 -19.72 -11.21
C GLN A 24 -36.87 -18.42 -11.12
N PRO A 25 -37.75 -18.12 -12.09
CA PRO A 25 -38.66 -17.00 -11.93
C PRO A 25 -39.52 -17.29 -10.70
N MET A 26 -39.22 -16.63 -9.59
CA MET A 26 -40.16 -16.61 -8.46
C MET A 26 -41.40 -15.86 -8.98
N THR A 27 -42.41 -16.63 -9.34
CA THR A 27 -43.74 -16.08 -9.52
C THR A 27 -44.04 -15.17 -8.34
N ALA A 28 -44.43 -13.93 -8.62
CA ALA A 28 -44.65 -12.85 -7.67
C ALA A 28 -45.82 -13.20 -6.72
N TYR A 29 -45.56 -14.14 -5.84
CA TYR A 29 -46.34 -14.27 -4.60
C TYR A 29 -45.78 -13.24 -3.63
N ALA A 30 -46.66 -12.47 -3.01
CA ALA A 30 -46.31 -11.49 -2.01
C ALA A 30 -45.69 -12.19 -0.80
N ALA A 31 -44.36 -12.45 -0.89
CA ALA A 31 -43.60 -13.01 0.22
C ALA A 31 -43.70 -12.06 1.40
N SER A 32 -43.99 -12.61 2.57
CA SER A 32 -44.06 -11.83 3.81
C SER A 32 -42.71 -11.14 4.06
N THR A 33 -42.68 -10.06 4.80
CA THR A 33 -41.44 -9.37 5.19
C THR A 33 -40.46 -10.31 5.86
N ALA A 34 -40.95 -11.27 6.65
CA ALA A 34 -40.10 -12.28 7.29
C ALA A 34 -39.42 -13.22 6.30
N GLU A 35 -40.14 -13.68 5.27
CA GLU A 35 -39.56 -14.49 4.20
C GLU A 35 -38.53 -13.71 3.39
N LYS A 36 -38.77 -12.47 3.04
CA LYS A 36 -37.80 -11.59 2.35
C LYS A 36 -36.52 -11.42 3.15
N ILE A 37 -36.64 -11.22 4.48
CA ILE A 37 -35.48 -11.10 5.37
C ILE A 37 -34.70 -12.42 5.42
N LEU A 38 -35.39 -13.56 5.49
CA LEU A 38 -34.76 -14.89 5.54
C LEU A 38 -34.00 -15.19 4.24
N TYR A 39 -34.61 -14.95 3.09
CA TYR A 39 -33.94 -15.11 1.78
C TYR A 39 -32.78 -14.17 1.60
N GLY A 40 -32.90 -12.91 2.03
CA GLY A 40 -31.81 -11.94 2.00
C GLY A 40 -30.64 -12.37 2.88
N ALA A 41 -30.90 -12.85 4.08
CA ALA A 41 -29.85 -13.38 4.98
C ALA A 41 -29.15 -14.60 4.38
N ALA A 42 -29.89 -15.54 3.78
CA ALA A 42 -29.33 -16.70 3.10
C ALA A 42 -28.47 -16.29 1.89
N ALA A 43 -28.90 -15.33 1.09
CA ALA A 43 -28.14 -14.81 -0.02
C ALA A 43 -26.83 -14.14 0.43
N ILE A 44 -26.84 -13.35 1.49
CA ILE A 44 -25.63 -12.74 2.07
C ILE A 44 -24.64 -13.82 2.50
N VAL A 45 -25.11 -14.87 3.21
CA VAL A 45 -24.25 -15.98 3.65
C VAL A 45 -23.65 -16.71 2.45
N PHE A 46 -24.48 -17.04 1.45
CA PHE A 46 -24.03 -17.74 0.25
C PHE A 46 -22.98 -16.95 -0.52
N ILE A 47 -23.27 -15.68 -0.84
CA ILE A 47 -22.35 -14.82 -1.61
C ILE A 47 -21.09 -14.54 -0.81
N SER A 48 -21.21 -14.30 0.51
CA SER A 48 -20.04 -14.12 1.38
C SER A 48 -19.14 -15.36 1.41
N SER A 49 -19.74 -16.56 1.46
CA SER A 49 -19.01 -17.82 1.40
C SER A 49 -18.34 -18.03 0.04
N TYR A 50 -19.03 -17.71 -1.05
CA TYR A 50 -18.50 -17.80 -2.41
C TYR A 50 -17.24 -16.93 -2.58
N TYR A 51 -17.30 -15.65 -2.22
CA TYR A 51 -16.13 -14.76 -2.33
C TYR A 51 -14.99 -15.14 -1.38
N SER A 52 -15.30 -15.70 -0.19
CA SER A 52 -14.26 -16.23 0.68
C SER A 52 -13.55 -17.42 0.04
N LYS A 53 -14.30 -18.36 -0.53
CA LYS A 53 -13.72 -19.53 -1.22
C LYS A 53 -12.93 -19.11 -2.46
N MET A 54 -13.43 -18.12 -3.21
CA MET A 54 -12.75 -17.57 -4.36
C MET A 54 -11.41 -16.93 -3.98
N ASP A 55 -11.38 -16.17 -2.88
CA ASP A 55 -10.15 -15.60 -2.32
C ASP A 55 -9.17 -16.66 -1.81
N ASP A 56 -9.69 -17.76 -1.26
CA ASP A 56 -8.84 -18.79 -0.67
C ASP A 56 -8.33 -19.83 -1.69
N HIS A 57 -9.05 -20.08 -2.79
CA HIS A 57 -8.78 -21.25 -3.66
C HIS A 57 -8.65 -20.96 -5.15
N ASN A 58 -9.00 -19.75 -5.64
CA ASN A 58 -9.06 -19.46 -7.07
C ASN A 58 -7.96 -18.51 -7.56
N GLN A 59 -6.79 -18.51 -6.89
CA GLN A 59 -5.70 -17.57 -7.16
C GLN A 59 -5.30 -17.50 -8.65
N LEU A 60 -5.11 -18.66 -9.32
CA LEU A 60 -4.67 -18.67 -10.71
C LEU A 60 -5.72 -18.11 -11.68
N GLN A 61 -7.01 -18.39 -11.41
CA GLN A 61 -8.11 -17.82 -12.20
C GLN A 61 -8.18 -16.30 -12.01
N LEU A 62 -8.01 -15.82 -10.80
CA LEU A 62 -8.01 -14.38 -10.49
C LEU A 62 -6.79 -13.68 -11.08
N LEU A 63 -5.63 -14.33 -11.08
CA LEU A 63 -4.43 -13.83 -11.76
C LEU A 63 -4.68 -13.66 -13.26
N ASP A 64 -5.21 -14.68 -13.92
CA ASP A 64 -5.53 -14.63 -15.35
C ASP A 64 -6.52 -13.49 -15.67
N GLN A 65 -7.56 -13.32 -14.86
CA GLN A 65 -8.50 -12.21 -15.01
C GLN A 65 -7.83 -10.84 -14.84
N CYS A 66 -7.00 -10.66 -13.80
CA CYS A 66 -6.27 -9.43 -13.60
C CYS A 66 -5.34 -9.12 -14.78
N GLN A 67 -4.61 -10.11 -15.26
CA GLN A 67 -3.69 -9.97 -16.40
C GLN A 67 -4.43 -9.67 -17.72
N GLN A 68 -5.60 -10.24 -17.93
CA GLN A 68 -6.45 -9.91 -19.10
C GLN A 68 -6.97 -8.47 -19.05
N GLU A 69 -7.28 -7.95 -17.87
CA GLU A 69 -7.79 -6.59 -17.68
C GLU A 69 -6.70 -5.53 -17.78
N THR A 70 -5.52 -5.77 -17.21
CA THR A 70 -4.45 -4.78 -17.06
C THR A 70 -3.32 -4.95 -18.07
N GLY A 71 -3.22 -6.11 -18.70
CA GLY A 71 -2.05 -6.52 -19.48
C GLY A 71 -0.91 -7.00 -18.58
N VAL A 72 0.10 -7.57 -19.21
CA VAL A 72 1.36 -7.98 -18.58
C VAL A 72 2.50 -7.26 -19.27
N TYR A 73 3.39 -6.65 -18.50
CA TYR A 73 4.61 -6.03 -18.99
C TYR A 73 5.72 -7.07 -19.09
N ASP A 74 6.11 -7.42 -20.31
CA ASP A 74 7.12 -8.43 -20.60
C ASP A 74 8.53 -7.85 -20.41
N SER A 75 9.02 -7.89 -19.16
CA SER A 75 10.36 -7.46 -18.79
C SER A 75 10.89 -8.27 -17.62
N ALA A 76 11.90 -9.08 -17.88
CA ALA A 76 12.56 -9.88 -16.85
C ALA A 76 13.19 -9.00 -15.73
N GLU A 77 13.66 -7.79 -16.05
CA GLU A 77 14.20 -6.85 -15.07
C GLU A 77 13.11 -6.35 -14.13
N ALA A 78 11.97 -5.92 -14.67
CA ALA A 78 10.83 -5.47 -13.89
C ALA A 78 10.26 -6.58 -13.01
N ASP A 79 10.12 -7.80 -13.57
CA ASP A 79 9.64 -8.95 -12.82
C ASP A 79 10.61 -9.32 -11.69
N ASN A 80 11.92 -9.40 -11.95
CA ASN A 80 12.91 -9.68 -10.92
C ASN A 80 12.90 -8.64 -9.81
N ARG A 81 12.74 -7.37 -10.13
CA ARG A 81 12.67 -6.28 -9.16
C ARG A 81 11.48 -6.46 -8.21
N VAL A 82 10.27 -6.63 -8.72
CA VAL A 82 9.07 -6.80 -7.87
C VAL A 82 9.09 -8.12 -7.11
N GLN A 83 9.63 -9.20 -7.72
CA GLN A 83 9.79 -10.49 -7.02
C GLN A 83 10.79 -10.39 -5.86
N THR A 84 11.91 -9.67 -6.05
CA THR A 84 12.90 -9.45 -4.99
C THR A 84 12.29 -8.69 -3.82
N VAL A 85 11.58 -7.59 -4.09
CA VAL A 85 10.89 -6.81 -3.05
C VAL A 85 9.86 -7.68 -2.34
N TYR A 86 9.04 -8.42 -3.09
CA TYR A 86 8.05 -9.32 -2.50
C TYR A 86 8.70 -10.39 -1.60
N GLN A 87 9.78 -11.02 -2.08
CA GLN A 87 10.45 -12.07 -1.30
C GLN A 87 11.02 -11.52 0.01
N ASN A 88 11.66 -10.35 -0.02
CA ASN A 88 12.16 -9.69 1.19
C ASN A 88 11.03 -9.42 2.20
N LEU A 89 9.86 -8.95 1.74
CA LEU A 89 8.67 -8.77 2.58
C LEU A 89 8.15 -10.10 3.13
N LYS A 90 8.15 -11.16 2.31
CA LYS A 90 7.71 -12.51 2.69
C LYS A 90 8.62 -13.14 3.73
N ASP A 91 9.93 -12.95 3.62
CA ASP A 91 10.95 -13.56 4.48
C ASP A 91 10.90 -13.03 5.92
N THR A 92 10.20 -11.92 6.18
CA THR A 92 9.90 -11.47 7.54
C THR A 92 9.06 -12.47 8.34
N GLY A 93 8.33 -13.35 7.66
CA GLY A 93 7.41 -14.32 8.26
C GLY A 93 6.05 -13.71 8.68
N HIS A 94 5.82 -12.43 8.42
CA HIS A 94 4.57 -11.73 8.73
C HIS A 94 3.58 -11.70 7.57
N VAL A 95 4.06 -11.91 6.35
CA VAL A 95 3.25 -12.09 5.16
C VAL A 95 2.93 -13.57 5.02
N LEU A 96 1.72 -13.96 5.40
CA LEU A 96 1.32 -15.38 5.50
C LEU A 96 0.83 -15.96 4.18
N ARG A 97 0.20 -15.14 3.34
CA ARG A 97 -0.32 -15.56 2.03
C ARG A 97 0.80 -15.64 1.00
N ASP A 98 0.65 -16.56 0.03
CA ASP A 98 1.48 -16.57 -1.16
C ASP A 98 0.86 -15.67 -2.23
N TYR A 99 1.55 -14.57 -2.54
CA TYR A 99 1.10 -13.64 -3.56
C TYR A 99 1.64 -14.02 -4.94
N LYS A 100 0.80 -13.83 -5.96
CA LYS A 100 1.21 -13.83 -7.36
C LYS A 100 1.43 -12.39 -7.78
N VAL A 101 2.70 -12.01 -7.90
CA VAL A 101 3.11 -10.64 -8.23
C VAL A 101 3.42 -10.57 -9.71
N TYR A 102 2.95 -9.53 -10.38
CA TYR A 102 3.27 -9.24 -11.78
C TYR A 102 3.28 -7.74 -12.06
N VAL A 103 3.87 -7.35 -13.18
CA VAL A 103 3.92 -5.95 -13.62
C VAL A 103 2.95 -5.73 -14.77
N SER A 104 2.16 -4.67 -14.71
CA SER A 104 1.32 -4.21 -15.82
C SER A 104 2.01 -3.15 -16.67
N PRO A 105 1.70 -3.02 -17.98
CA PRO A 105 2.33 -2.01 -18.85
C PRO A 105 1.83 -0.58 -18.62
N SER A 106 0.95 -0.35 -17.66
CA SER A 106 0.41 0.98 -17.38
C SER A 106 1.51 1.94 -16.90
N GLU A 107 1.50 3.15 -17.44
CA GLU A 107 2.41 4.24 -17.05
C GLU A 107 1.91 5.06 -15.84
N ASP A 108 0.73 4.74 -15.33
CA ASP A 108 0.24 5.35 -14.10
C ASP A 108 1.02 4.84 -12.88
N ILE A 109 1.34 5.73 -11.94
CA ILE A 109 1.95 5.34 -10.67
C ILE A 109 0.87 4.69 -9.80
N ASN A 110 0.83 3.37 -9.78
CA ASN A 110 -0.17 2.61 -9.05
C ASN A 110 0.27 1.17 -8.79
N ALA A 111 -0.27 0.57 -7.72
CA ALA A 111 -0.27 -0.86 -7.46
C ALA A 111 -1.62 -1.24 -6.83
N PHE A 112 -1.98 -2.51 -6.85
CA PHE A 112 -3.18 -2.98 -6.17
C PHE A 112 -3.08 -4.46 -5.78
N ALA A 113 -3.66 -4.80 -4.63
CA ALA A 113 -3.90 -6.18 -4.25
C ALA A 113 -5.36 -6.57 -4.56
N SER A 114 -5.53 -7.61 -5.38
CA SER A 114 -6.82 -8.21 -5.68
C SER A 114 -7.12 -9.40 -4.76
N LEU A 115 -8.31 -9.98 -4.94
CA LEU A 115 -8.65 -11.27 -4.31
C LEU A 115 -7.64 -12.35 -4.72
N GLY A 116 -7.57 -13.44 -3.96
CA GLY A 116 -6.70 -14.57 -4.25
C GLY A 116 -5.21 -14.32 -3.94
N GLY A 117 -4.85 -13.17 -3.39
CA GLY A 117 -3.44 -12.82 -3.22
C GLY A 117 -2.76 -12.52 -4.55
N VAL A 118 -3.42 -11.81 -5.45
CA VAL A 118 -2.82 -11.27 -6.67
C VAL A 118 -2.38 -9.84 -6.41
N LEU A 119 -1.12 -9.53 -6.67
CA LEU A 119 -0.53 -8.22 -6.53
C LEU A 119 -0.04 -7.72 -7.89
N CYS A 120 -0.60 -6.63 -8.36
CA CYS A 120 -0.19 -5.96 -9.58
C CYS A 120 0.56 -4.66 -9.24
N VAL A 121 1.70 -4.47 -9.90
CA VAL A 121 2.45 -3.20 -9.85
C VAL A 121 2.50 -2.64 -11.27
N ASN A 122 2.17 -1.37 -11.44
CA ASN A 122 2.27 -0.74 -12.74
C ASN A 122 3.72 -0.39 -13.09
N LYS A 123 4.08 -0.46 -14.38
CA LYS A 123 5.37 -0.01 -14.88
C LYS A 123 5.69 1.43 -14.43
N GLY A 124 4.70 2.33 -14.48
CA GLY A 124 4.88 3.71 -14.03
C GLY A 124 5.31 3.86 -12.56
N THR A 125 4.98 2.89 -11.70
CA THR A 125 5.46 2.85 -10.30
C THR A 125 6.94 2.48 -10.25
N LEU A 126 7.37 1.50 -11.06
CA LEU A 126 8.78 1.10 -11.14
C LEU A 126 9.66 2.21 -11.73
N ASP A 127 9.12 2.97 -12.69
CA ASP A 127 9.85 4.09 -13.31
C ASP A 127 10.00 5.30 -12.36
N ALA A 128 9.07 5.48 -11.43
CA ALA A 128 8.99 6.66 -10.57
C ALA A 128 9.57 6.48 -9.17
N MET A 129 9.83 5.25 -8.73
CA MET A 129 10.17 4.94 -7.33
C MET A 129 11.42 4.06 -7.27
N ASP A 130 12.24 4.27 -6.24
CA ASP A 130 13.32 3.35 -5.88
C ASP A 130 12.79 2.10 -5.16
N ASP A 131 13.69 1.22 -4.71
CA ASP A 131 13.28 -0.03 -4.06
C ASP A 131 12.72 0.16 -2.65
N ASP A 132 13.13 1.20 -1.93
CA ASP A 132 12.62 1.52 -0.60
C ASP A 132 11.18 2.07 -0.68
N GLU A 133 10.89 2.91 -1.67
CA GLU A 133 9.57 3.45 -1.96
C GLU A 133 8.63 2.38 -2.51
N LEU A 134 9.12 1.57 -3.47
CA LEU A 134 8.39 0.43 -4.03
C LEU A 134 8.02 -0.58 -2.95
N ALA A 135 8.96 -0.87 -2.03
CA ALA A 135 8.72 -1.80 -0.93
C ALA A 135 7.58 -1.32 -0.03
N TYR A 136 7.50 -0.01 0.27
CA TYR A 136 6.37 0.50 1.04
C TYR A 136 5.04 0.35 0.30
N VAL A 137 5.00 0.70 -0.98
CA VAL A 137 3.78 0.55 -1.80
C VAL A 137 3.33 -0.90 -1.83
N MET A 138 4.24 -1.84 -2.09
CA MET A 138 3.93 -3.27 -2.10
C MET A 138 3.52 -3.79 -0.71
N ALA A 139 4.19 -3.33 0.35
CA ALA A 139 3.86 -3.68 1.73
C ALA A 139 2.45 -3.20 2.12
N HIS A 140 2.06 -1.98 1.69
CA HIS A 140 0.73 -1.43 1.88
C HIS A 140 -0.35 -2.29 1.19
N GLU A 141 -0.13 -2.68 -0.06
CA GLU A 141 -1.05 -3.53 -0.81
C GLU A 141 -1.13 -4.96 -0.22
N ILE A 142 0.00 -5.52 0.17
CA ILE A 142 0.05 -6.79 0.90
C ILE A 142 -0.75 -6.70 2.21
N ALA A 143 -0.64 -5.59 2.95
CA ALA A 143 -1.42 -5.38 4.17
C ALA A 143 -2.93 -5.40 3.90
N HIS A 144 -3.40 -4.85 2.77
CA HIS A 144 -4.79 -5.00 2.36
C HIS A 144 -5.18 -6.46 2.15
N GLY A 145 -4.31 -7.26 1.53
CA GLY A 145 -4.53 -8.69 1.30
C GLY A 145 -4.53 -9.51 2.59
N GLU A 146 -3.54 -9.32 3.47
CA GLU A 146 -3.42 -10.02 4.76
C GLU A 146 -4.59 -9.70 5.70
N LYS A 147 -5.09 -8.46 5.70
CA LYS A 147 -6.27 -8.04 6.49
C LYS A 147 -7.59 -8.35 5.78
N ARG A 148 -7.55 -8.97 4.60
CA ARG A 148 -8.72 -9.34 3.79
C ARG A 148 -9.68 -8.16 3.54
N HIS A 149 -9.13 -6.96 3.36
CA HIS A 149 -9.93 -5.76 3.17
C HIS A 149 -10.81 -5.87 1.93
N SER A 150 -10.29 -6.45 0.85
CA SER A 150 -11.01 -6.69 -0.40
C SER A 150 -12.23 -7.59 -0.18
N VAL A 151 -12.06 -8.76 0.42
CA VAL A 151 -13.17 -9.70 0.72
C VAL A 151 -14.21 -9.07 1.62
N ASN A 152 -13.77 -8.40 2.68
CA ASN A 152 -14.66 -7.74 3.63
C ASN A 152 -15.44 -6.58 2.98
N GLY A 153 -14.82 -5.87 2.05
CA GLY A 153 -15.46 -4.83 1.26
C GLY A 153 -16.57 -5.39 0.37
N VAL A 154 -16.32 -6.53 -0.31
CA VAL A 154 -17.35 -7.24 -1.10
C VAL A 154 -18.50 -7.66 -0.21
N LYS A 155 -18.23 -8.35 0.89
CA LYS A 155 -19.26 -8.81 1.82
C LYS A 155 -20.15 -7.68 2.32
N LYS A 156 -19.56 -6.54 2.68
CA LYS A 156 -20.29 -5.36 3.13
C LYS A 156 -21.19 -4.79 2.05
N ARG A 157 -20.70 -4.68 0.81
CA ARG A 157 -21.47 -4.16 -0.33
C ARG A 157 -22.60 -5.10 -0.70
N VAL A 158 -22.34 -6.40 -0.75
CA VAL A 158 -23.37 -7.42 -0.99
C VAL A 158 -24.47 -7.35 0.07
N GLY A 159 -24.08 -7.24 1.34
CA GLY A 159 -25.05 -7.07 2.43
C GLY A 159 -25.93 -5.82 2.28
N LEU A 160 -25.32 -4.70 1.91
CA LEU A 160 -26.05 -3.45 1.68
C LEU A 160 -27.04 -3.56 0.50
N VAL A 161 -26.59 -4.11 -0.63
CA VAL A 161 -27.44 -4.30 -1.83
C VAL A 161 -28.59 -5.24 -1.52
N THR A 162 -28.36 -6.33 -0.81
CA THR A 162 -29.40 -7.27 -0.42
C THR A 162 -30.43 -6.59 0.51
N ALA A 163 -29.97 -5.79 1.47
CA ALA A 163 -30.87 -5.04 2.35
C ALA A 163 -31.73 -4.02 1.59
N LEU A 164 -31.12 -3.31 0.61
CA LEU A 164 -31.86 -2.36 -0.25
C LEU A 164 -32.89 -3.08 -1.12
N ASN A 165 -32.57 -4.26 -1.67
CA ASN A 165 -33.53 -5.05 -2.46
C ASN A 165 -34.70 -5.52 -1.62
N ILE A 166 -34.48 -5.95 -0.39
CA ILE A 166 -35.53 -6.32 0.54
C ILE A 166 -36.45 -5.10 0.79
N TYR A 167 -35.84 -3.92 0.99
CA TYR A 167 -36.56 -2.69 1.28
C TYR A 167 -37.37 -2.17 0.07
N LEU A 168 -36.75 -2.16 -1.13
CA LEU A 168 -37.36 -1.64 -2.35
C LEU A 168 -38.35 -2.63 -3.02
N GLY A 169 -38.26 -3.91 -2.69
CA GLY A 169 -39.11 -4.96 -3.27
C GLY A 169 -38.79 -5.30 -4.75
N ASP A 170 -37.70 -4.80 -5.30
CA ASP A 170 -37.29 -4.99 -6.69
C ASP A 170 -36.06 -5.89 -6.79
N ALA A 171 -36.30 -7.17 -7.14
CA ALA A 171 -35.23 -8.16 -7.28
C ALA A 171 -34.32 -7.90 -8.50
N SER A 172 -34.86 -7.32 -9.58
CA SER A 172 -34.12 -7.12 -10.83
C SER A 172 -33.01 -6.06 -10.69
N TYR A 173 -33.26 -5.03 -9.92
CA TYR A 173 -32.26 -4.00 -9.59
C TYR A 173 -31.12 -4.56 -8.74
N GLY A 174 -31.43 -5.50 -7.87
CA GLY A 174 -30.43 -6.16 -7.05
C GLY A 174 -29.53 -7.12 -7.79
N GLU A 175 -30.06 -7.89 -8.71
CA GLU A 175 -29.27 -8.78 -9.59
C GLU A 175 -28.31 -7.95 -10.45
N TYR A 176 -28.75 -6.82 -10.99
CA TYR A 176 -27.91 -5.89 -11.73
C TYR A 176 -26.79 -5.30 -10.85
N LEU A 177 -27.09 -4.87 -9.63
CA LEU A 177 -26.09 -4.33 -8.69
C LEU A 177 -25.09 -5.40 -8.24
N LEU A 178 -25.54 -6.61 -7.93
CA LEU A 178 -24.67 -7.74 -7.55
C LEU A 178 -23.74 -8.11 -8.69
N GLY A 179 -24.24 -8.14 -9.92
CA GLY A 179 -23.43 -8.37 -11.12
C GLY A 179 -22.36 -7.29 -11.31
N ASN A 180 -22.72 -6.03 -11.11
CA ASN A 180 -21.75 -4.93 -11.19
C ASN A 180 -20.73 -4.92 -10.05
N ILE A 181 -21.11 -5.32 -8.83
CA ILE A 181 -20.16 -5.46 -7.72
C ILE A 181 -19.14 -6.53 -8.07
N ALA A 182 -19.57 -7.68 -8.55
CA ALA A 182 -18.68 -8.78 -8.94
C ALA A 182 -17.73 -8.38 -10.08
N ALA A 183 -18.28 -7.80 -11.16
CA ALA A 183 -17.50 -7.42 -12.34
C ALA A 183 -16.50 -6.27 -12.06
N ASN A 184 -16.80 -5.38 -11.14
CA ASN A 184 -15.97 -4.21 -10.86
C ASN A 184 -15.03 -4.39 -9.67
N TYR A 185 -15.08 -5.50 -8.95
CA TYR A 185 -14.33 -5.62 -7.69
C TYR A 185 -12.89 -6.10 -7.89
N VAL A 186 -12.62 -6.84 -8.96
CA VAL A 186 -11.25 -7.32 -9.28
C VAL A 186 -10.31 -6.13 -9.52
N SER A 187 -10.81 -5.07 -10.12
CA SER A 187 -10.03 -3.88 -10.48
C SER A 187 -10.37 -2.60 -9.67
N ASN A 188 -11.31 -2.63 -8.72
CA ASN A 188 -11.92 -1.43 -8.15
C ASN A 188 -12.24 -1.51 -6.66
N ALA A 189 -11.38 -2.14 -5.86
CA ALA A 189 -11.55 -2.12 -4.43
C ALA A 189 -11.46 -0.67 -3.90
N VAL A 190 -12.56 -0.19 -3.31
CA VAL A 190 -12.57 1.08 -2.56
C VAL A 190 -12.55 0.74 -1.10
N PHE A 191 -11.47 1.09 -0.42
CA PHE A 191 -11.29 0.84 0.99
C PHE A 191 -11.85 1.97 1.85
N THR A 192 -12.19 1.68 3.10
CA THR A 192 -12.57 2.72 4.06
C THR A 192 -11.33 3.43 4.58
N LYS A 193 -11.52 4.64 5.13
CA LYS A 193 -10.41 5.38 5.78
C LYS A 193 -9.70 4.57 6.87
N ASP A 194 -10.43 3.73 7.60
CA ASP A 194 -9.86 2.90 8.66
C ASP A 194 -9.05 1.72 8.07
N GLN A 195 -9.51 1.14 6.94
CA GLN A 195 -8.75 0.12 6.22
C GLN A 195 -7.46 0.69 5.62
N GLU A 196 -7.52 1.91 5.05
CA GLU A 196 -6.33 2.62 4.57
C GLU A 196 -5.33 2.88 5.70
N LYS A 197 -5.82 3.41 6.84
CA LYS A 197 -4.96 3.63 8.03
C LYS A 197 -4.33 2.33 8.53
N GLN A 198 -5.09 1.23 8.52
CA GLN A 198 -4.58 -0.08 8.91
C GLN A 198 -3.55 -0.60 7.91
N ALA A 199 -3.77 -0.40 6.61
CA ALA A 199 -2.82 -0.79 5.58
C ALA A 199 -1.52 0.03 5.64
N ASP A 200 -1.61 1.34 5.90
CA ASP A 200 -0.44 2.19 6.15
C ASP A 200 0.37 1.72 7.35
N ASP A 201 -0.31 1.42 8.46
CA ASP A 201 0.30 0.99 9.71
C ASP A 201 1.07 -0.34 9.55
N TRP A 202 0.42 -1.34 8.95
CA TRP A 202 1.07 -2.62 8.67
C TRP A 202 2.08 -2.53 7.54
N GLY A 203 1.85 -1.67 6.53
CA GLY A 203 2.80 -1.41 5.45
C GLY A 203 4.12 -0.88 5.98
N PHE A 204 4.08 0.11 6.89
CA PHE A 204 5.30 0.60 7.54
C PHE A 204 5.99 -0.50 8.35
N GLN A 205 5.23 -1.32 9.07
CA GLN A 205 5.79 -2.42 9.83
C GLN A 205 6.48 -3.45 8.94
N TYR A 206 5.84 -3.90 7.87
CA TYR A 206 6.45 -4.85 6.93
C TYR A 206 7.71 -4.28 6.26
N LEU A 207 7.68 -2.98 5.90
CA LEU A 207 8.82 -2.27 5.33
C LEU A 207 10.06 -2.37 6.22
N VAL A 208 9.92 -1.97 7.50
CA VAL A 208 11.07 -1.90 8.42
C VAL A 208 11.56 -3.30 8.83
N GLU A 209 10.66 -4.27 8.99
CA GLU A 209 11.00 -5.65 9.29
C GLU A 209 11.74 -6.34 8.12
N ALA A 210 11.39 -6.00 6.88
CA ALA A 210 12.10 -6.46 5.68
C ALA A 210 13.45 -5.76 5.48
N GLY A 211 13.81 -4.84 6.37
CA GLY A 211 15.10 -4.16 6.36
C GLY A 211 15.21 -3.01 5.36
N TYR A 212 14.10 -2.59 4.75
CA TYR A 212 14.05 -1.39 3.90
C TYR A 212 14.18 -0.11 4.70
N ASN A 213 14.39 1.00 3.99
CA ASN A 213 14.51 2.32 4.57
C ASN A 213 13.15 2.80 5.13
N PRO A 214 13.06 3.13 6.43
CA PRO A 214 11.82 3.68 7.00
C PRO A 214 11.29 4.93 6.31
N GLY A 215 12.15 5.67 5.61
CA GLY A 215 11.78 6.86 4.83
C GLY A 215 10.98 6.57 3.57
N GLY A 216 11.02 5.32 3.05
CA GLY A 216 10.35 4.92 1.81
C GLY A 216 8.84 5.17 1.84
N GLY A 217 8.19 5.05 3.02
CA GLY A 217 6.77 5.34 3.15
C GLY A 217 6.41 6.82 2.95
N ALA A 218 7.19 7.74 3.51
CA ALA A 218 6.97 9.17 3.32
C ALA A 218 7.37 9.61 1.91
N ALA A 219 8.47 9.07 1.36
CA ALA A 219 8.97 9.38 0.04
C ALA A 219 8.00 8.91 -1.06
N SER A 220 7.52 7.67 -1.02
CA SER A 220 6.53 7.17 -1.99
C SER A 220 5.23 7.99 -1.97
N MET A 221 4.76 8.43 -0.80
CA MET A 221 3.61 9.31 -0.71
C MET A 221 3.89 10.70 -1.31
N GLU A 222 5.14 11.20 -1.23
CA GLU A 222 5.53 12.45 -1.88
C GLU A 222 5.52 12.33 -3.40
N VAL A 223 6.03 11.23 -3.97
CA VAL A 223 5.93 10.92 -5.40
C VAL A 223 4.48 10.94 -5.86
N LEU A 224 3.59 10.27 -5.11
CA LEU A 224 2.15 10.28 -5.41
C LEU A 224 1.54 11.68 -5.29
N ARG A 225 1.93 12.45 -4.26
CA ARG A 225 1.45 13.82 -4.07
C ARG A 225 1.89 14.76 -5.18
N ALA A 226 3.13 14.65 -5.63
CA ALA A 226 3.67 15.42 -6.74
C ALA A 226 2.93 15.14 -8.05
N LYS A 227 2.55 13.89 -8.30
CA LYS A 227 1.86 13.46 -9.53
C LYS A 227 0.35 13.75 -9.48
N TYR A 228 -0.31 13.50 -8.37
CA TYR A 228 -1.78 13.46 -8.26
C TYR A 228 -2.38 14.49 -7.28
N GLY A 229 -1.54 15.21 -6.52
CA GLY A 229 -1.98 16.16 -5.50
C GLY A 229 -2.40 15.49 -4.19
N GLU A 230 -3.14 16.24 -3.37
CA GLU A 230 -3.54 15.80 -2.02
C GLU A 230 -4.57 14.67 -1.99
N SER A 231 -5.23 14.41 -3.09
CA SER A 231 -6.23 13.34 -3.22
C SER A 231 -5.63 12.24 -4.09
N SER A 232 -4.47 11.72 -3.71
CA SER A 232 -3.84 10.61 -4.42
C SER A 232 -4.75 9.38 -4.41
N PRO A 233 -5.01 8.79 -5.58
CA PRO A 233 -5.71 7.53 -5.64
C PRO A 233 -4.79 6.41 -5.10
N SER A 234 -5.22 5.70 -4.08
CA SER A 234 -4.75 4.34 -3.88
C SER A 234 -5.70 3.43 -4.66
N GLY A 235 -5.14 2.73 -5.65
CA GLY A 235 -5.90 1.87 -6.56
C GLY A 235 -6.52 2.61 -7.76
N ILE A 236 -6.75 1.89 -8.85
CA ILE A 236 -7.19 2.38 -10.19
C ILE A 236 -8.43 3.32 -10.17
N LYS A 237 -9.14 3.48 -9.06
CA LYS A 237 -10.43 4.21 -9.00
C LYS A 237 -10.67 5.10 -7.78
N ALA A 238 -9.69 5.65 -7.16
CA ALA A 238 -9.96 6.81 -6.32
C ALA A 238 -10.42 8.04 -7.15
N VAL A 239 -10.26 7.99 -8.47
CA VAL A 239 -10.87 8.95 -9.42
C VAL A 239 -12.40 8.95 -9.36
N LEU A 240 -13.05 7.87 -8.94
CA LEU A 240 -14.52 7.76 -8.89
C LEU A 240 -15.12 7.95 -7.50
N ALA A 241 -14.31 8.08 -6.45
CA ALA A 241 -14.77 8.38 -5.09
C ALA A 241 -13.88 9.44 -4.43
N PRO A 242 -13.90 10.68 -4.91
CA PRO A 242 -13.14 11.76 -4.28
C PRO A 242 -13.64 11.97 -2.86
N GLY A 243 -12.75 11.87 -1.87
CA GLY A 243 -13.04 12.21 -0.47
C GLY A 243 -13.05 11.05 0.54
N ASN A 244 -12.88 9.81 0.12
CA ASN A 244 -12.85 8.65 1.04
C ASN A 244 -11.45 8.26 1.51
N HIS A 245 -10.38 8.75 0.88
CA HIS A 245 -9.00 8.48 1.30
C HIS A 245 -8.49 9.56 2.25
N PRO A 246 -7.61 9.23 3.20
CA PRO A 246 -6.84 10.23 3.94
C PRO A 246 -6.06 11.09 2.95
N LYS A 247 -5.88 12.37 3.27
CA LYS A 247 -5.03 13.25 2.47
C LYS A 247 -3.61 12.69 2.41
N THR A 248 -2.93 12.84 1.27
CA THR A 248 -1.56 12.37 1.10
C THR A 248 -0.61 13.02 2.11
N SER A 249 -0.79 14.31 2.40
CA SER A 249 -0.05 15.02 3.44
C SER A 249 -0.26 14.43 4.83
N ASP A 250 -1.48 13.97 5.18
CA ASP A 250 -1.74 13.30 6.46
C ASP A 250 -1.01 11.95 6.55
N ARG A 251 -0.94 11.20 5.44
CA ARG A 251 -0.21 9.93 5.35
C ARG A 251 1.31 10.15 5.46
N ILE A 252 1.87 11.18 4.81
CA ILE A 252 3.27 11.59 4.97
C ILE A 252 3.55 11.88 6.45
N ASN A 253 2.77 12.77 7.06
CA ASN A 253 2.95 13.16 8.46
C ASN A 253 2.86 11.96 9.42
N LYS A 254 2.04 10.98 9.10
CA LYS A 254 1.92 9.76 9.88
C LYS A 254 3.17 8.88 9.75
N ASN A 255 3.70 8.71 8.54
CA ASN A 255 4.96 8.01 8.31
C ASN A 255 6.12 8.69 9.06
N LEU A 256 6.21 10.03 9.01
CA LEU A 256 7.24 10.76 9.75
C LEU A 256 7.13 10.56 11.28
N LYS A 257 5.91 10.49 11.82
CA LYS A 257 5.71 10.15 13.24
C LYS A 257 6.17 8.74 13.58
N TRP A 258 5.91 7.76 12.69
CA TRP A 258 6.39 6.40 12.88
C TRP A 258 7.91 6.31 12.81
N MET A 259 8.53 7.00 11.85
CA MET A 259 9.98 7.12 11.76
C MET A 259 10.58 7.68 13.05
N ASN A 260 10.02 8.78 13.57
CA ASN A 260 10.45 9.36 14.84
C ASN A 260 10.32 8.35 16.00
N ALA A 261 9.16 7.70 16.12
CA ALA A 261 8.95 6.68 17.16
C ALA A 261 9.91 5.48 16.99
N TYR A 262 10.10 5.00 15.75
CA TYR A 262 10.98 3.87 15.45
C TYR A 262 12.46 4.17 15.76
N SER A 263 12.89 5.43 15.60
CA SER A 263 14.23 5.88 16.01
C SER A 263 14.39 6.06 17.52
N GLY A 264 13.35 5.82 18.34
CA GLY A 264 13.36 6.18 19.76
C GLY A 264 13.30 7.69 20.01
N LYS A 265 12.71 8.44 19.08
CA LYS A 265 12.58 9.91 19.09
C LYS A 265 13.91 10.66 18.86
N HIS A 266 14.92 9.98 18.34
CA HIS A 266 16.20 10.59 18.03
C HIS A 266 16.20 11.36 16.72
N VAL A 267 15.38 10.95 15.74
CA VAL A 267 15.33 11.57 14.40
C VAL A 267 13.94 12.12 14.12
N GLU A 268 13.88 13.38 13.72
CA GLU A 268 12.66 14.06 13.34
C GLU A 268 12.86 14.79 12.00
N VAL A 269 11.83 14.88 11.19
CA VAL A 269 11.75 15.80 10.05
C VAL A 269 10.83 16.94 10.44
N LYS A 270 11.36 18.15 10.47
CA LYS A 270 10.64 19.35 10.89
C LYS A 270 11.02 20.57 10.06
N ASP A 271 10.03 21.24 9.50
CA ASP A 271 10.22 22.44 8.65
C ASP A 271 11.27 22.20 7.54
N ASP A 272 11.23 21.02 6.89
CA ASP A 272 12.18 20.57 5.87
C ASP A 272 13.62 20.35 6.35
N TRP A 273 13.83 20.32 7.65
CA TRP A 273 15.11 19.95 8.25
C TRP A 273 15.11 18.51 8.73
N ILE A 274 16.24 17.86 8.55
CA ILE A 274 16.59 16.69 9.35
C ILE A 274 17.03 17.19 10.71
N VAL A 275 16.37 16.72 11.77
CA VAL A 275 16.64 17.07 13.15
C VAL A 275 17.08 15.81 13.89
N VAL A 276 18.24 15.86 14.54
CA VAL A 276 18.80 14.73 15.29
C VAL A 276 19.00 15.17 16.76
N ASN A 277 18.35 14.48 17.68
CA ASN A 277 18.38 14.79 19.11
C ASN A 277 18.05 16.26 19.43
N GLY A 278 17.13 16.85 18.64
CA GLY A 278 16.71 18.24 18.77
C GLY A 278 17.60 19.26 18.09
N GLU A 279 18.73 18.85 17.47
CA GLU A 279 19.61 19.72 16.71
C GLU A 279 19.30 19.65 15.21
N LYS A 280 19.22 20.80 14.54
CA LYS A 280 19.04 20.87 13.10
C LYS A 280 20.33 20.45 12.40
N ALA A 281 20.30 19.35 11.64
CA ALA A 281 21.45 18.89 10.90
C ALA A 281 21.57 19.63 9.55
N PHE A 282 20.72 19.31 8.59
CA PHE A 282 20.74 19.93 7.26
C PHE A 282 19.40 19.76 6.53
N GLN A 283 19.26 20.50 5.44
CA GLN A 283 18.15 20.39 4.48
C GLN A 283 18.71 19.86 3.17
N PRO A 284 18.35 18.66 2.74
CA PRO A 284 18.68 18.17 1.42
C PRO A 284 18.16 19.08 0.31
N VAL A 285 18.87 19.17 -0.82
CA VAL A 285 18.38 19.77 -2.04
C VAL A 285 17.95 18.69 -3.04
N ALA A 286 17.15 19.04 -4.04
CA ALA A 286 16.79 18.12 -5.12
C ALA A 286 18.03 17.76 -5.96
N ASP A 287 18.01 16.57 -6.56
CA ASP A 287 18.98 16.17 -7.58
C ASP A 287 18.26 15.68 -8.86
N ASN A 288 18.99 14.99 -9.74
CA ASN A 288 18.41 14.52 -10.99
C ASN A 288 17.47 13.31 -10.80
N ALA A 289 17.59 12.58 -9.70
CA ALA A 289 16.82 11.37 -9.44
C ALA A 289 15.65 11.61 -8.49
N TYR A 290 15.82 12.51 -7.51
CA TYR A 290 14.87 12.71 -6.43
C TYR A 290 14.54 14.18 -6.19
N SER A 291 13.30 14.46 -5.84
CA SER A 291 12.90 15.75 -5.30
C SER A 291 13.57 16.01 -3.94
N GLN A 292 13.59 17.28 -3.52
CA GLN A 292 14.09 17.66 -2.19
C GLN A 292 13.42 16.87 -1.06
N LYS A 293 12.11 16.65 -1.16
CA LYS A 293 11.33 15.96 -0.13
C LYS A 293 11.63 14.46 -0.07
N GLU A 294 11.76 13.81 -1.23
CA GLU A 294 12.16 12.40 -1.28
C GLU A 294 13.54 12.22 -0.65
N ARG A 295 14.53 13.04 -1.04
CA ARG A 295 15.86 13.01 -0.43
C ARG A 295 15.82 13.26 1.07
N LEU A 296 14.99 14.21 1.52
CA LEU A 296 14.80 14.50 2.95
C LEU A 296 14.29 13.27 3.72
N TYR A 297 13.26 12.61 3.21
CA TYR A 297 12.64 11.48 3.89
C TYR A 297 13.53 10.24 3.85
N LEU A 298 14.14 9.93 2.71
CA LEU A 298 15.04 8.79 2.57
C LEU A 298 16.30 8.96 3.42
N THR A 299 16.88 10.18 3.48
CA THR A 299 18.04 10.47 4.33
C THR A 299 17.70 10.36 5.81
N ALA A 300 16.59 10.95 6.24
CA ALA A 300 16.11 10.80 7.61
C ALA A 300 15.87 9.34 7.98
N GLY A 301 15.31 8.56 7.05
CA GLY A 301 15.06 7.13 7.24
C GLY A 301 16.33 6.31 7.46
N LYS A 302 17.43 6.62 6.76
CA LYS A 302 18.73 5.98 7.01
C LYS A 302 19.24 6.23 8.44
N LEU A 303 19.10 7.46 8.93
CA LEU A 303 19.45 7.81 10.32
C LEU A 303 18.51 7.11 11.31
N VAL A 304 17.20 7.09 11.02
CA VAL A 304 16.20 6.36 11.83
C VAL A 304 16.60 4.90 12.00
N LYS A 305 17.00 4.24 10.93
CA LYS A 305 17.43 2.83 10.95
C LYS A 305 18.67 2.62 11.81
N LEU A 306 19.65 3.54 11.76
CA LEU A 306 20.85 3.47 12.60
C LEU A 306 20.52 3.64 14.09
N TYR A 307 19.69 4.63 14.44
CA TYR A 307 19.26 4.83 15.82
C TYR A 307 18.47 3.64 16.35
N HIS A 308 17.58 3.09 15.57
CA HIS A 308 16.83 1.87 15.94
C HIS A 308 17.75 0.67 16.20
N ALA A 309 18.83 0.53 15.43
CA ALA A 309 19.82 -0.53 15.61
C ALA A 309 20.70 -0.31 16.87
N GLY A 310 20.71 0.89 17.45
CA GLY A 310 21.46 1.26 18.66
C GLY A 310 22.63 2.17 18.36
N HIS A 311 23.81 1.67 18.13
CA HIS A 311 25.00 2.50 18.01
C HIS A 311 25.04 3.35 16.73
N VAL A 312 25.13 4.69 16.88
CA VAL A 312 25.29 5.62 15.76
C VAL A 312 26.72 6.22 15.85
N PRO A 313 27.64 5.88 14.94
CA PRO A 313 28.97 6.47 14.89
C PRO A 313 28.91 7.92 14.42
N ASP A 314 30.00 8.67 14.72
CA ASP A 314 30.14 10.02 14.17
C ASP A 314 30.11 9.98 12.64
N ALA A 315 29.47 10.99 12.07
CA ALA A 315 29.45 11.18 10.62
C ALA A 315 30.82 11.63 10.10
N VAL A 316 31.20 11.12 8.97
CA VAL A 316 32.46 11.44 8.25
C VAL A 316 32.14 11.82 6.83
N LEU A 317 32.81 12.86 6.32
CA LEU A 317 32.73 13.24 4.91
C LEU A 317 33.78 12.46 4.12
N GLU A 318 33.32 11.59 3.21
CA GLU A 318 34.16 10.79 2.31
C GLU A 318 33.89 11.18 0.86
N GLY A 319 34.70 12.10 0.32
CA GLY A 319 34.46 12.65 -1.00
C GLY A 319 33.19 13.48 -1.03
N ASP A 320 32.21 13.02 -1.80
CA ASP A 320 30.87 13.60 -1.91
C ASP A 320 29.81 12.92 -1.03
N ARG A 321 30.22 12.05 -0.10
CA ARG A 321 29.33 11.26 0.75
C ARG A 321 29.50 11.57 2.21
N ILE A 322 28.38 11.72 2.90
CA ILE A 322 28.33 11.75 4.37
C ILE A 322 28.00 10.34 4.85
N CYS A 323 28.92 9.73 5.58
CA CYS A 323 28.83 8.35 6.05
C CYS A 323 28.77 8.29 7.58
N CYS A 324 27.96 7.38 8.15
CA CYS A 324 28.01 6.96 9.54
C CYS A 324 28.42 5.49 9.58
N GLY A 325 29.69 5.22 9.94
CA GLY A 325 30.29 3.89 9.76
C GLY A 325 30.26 3.46 8.31
N ASN A 326 29.72 2.28 8.03
CA ASN A 326 29.62 1.76 6.65
C ASN A 326 28.33 2.22 5.92
N THR A 327 27.51 3.05 6.54
CA THR A 327 26.24 3.49 5.94
C THR A 327 26.41 4.86 5.31
N VAL A 328 26.18 4.96 4.01
CA VAL A 328 26.07 6.24 3.30
C VAL A 328 24.73 6.89 3.67
N ILE A 329 24.80 7.96 4.45
CA ILE A 329 23.63 8.72 4.89
C ILE A 329 23.14 9.61 3.77
N TYR A 330 24.06 10.37 3.15
CA TYR A 330 23.73 11.36 2.15
C TYR A 330 24.80 11.47 1.07
N GLU A 331 24.40 11.62 -0.17
CA GLU A 331 25.28 11.95 -1.30
C GLU A 331 25.05 13.41 -1.67
N LEU A 332 26.12 14.20 -1.67
CA LEU A 332 26.09 15.63 -1.89
C LEU A 332 25.91 15.96 -3.37
N SER A 333 25.10 16.96 -3.65
CA SER A 333 25.10 17.66 -4.93
C SER A 333 26.23 18.70 -4.95
N SER A 334 26.63 19.15 -6.14
CA SER A 334 27.81 20.02 -6.32
C SER A 334 27.77 21.37 -5.59
N GLU A 335 26.58 21.81 -5.17
CA GLU A 335 26.36 23.11 -4.51
C GLU A 335 26.24 23.01 -2.99
N GLU A 336 26.32 21.79 -2.42
CA GLU A 336 26.09 21.56 -0.98
C GLU A 336 27.41 21.58 -0.19
N ASP A 337 27.39 22.20 1.00
CA ASP A 337 28.53 22.22 1.92
C ASP A 337 28.55 20.96 2.79
N GLY A 338 29.22 19.92 2.29
CA GLY A 338 29.33 18.65 2.99
C GLY A 338 30.03 18.74 4.35
N ARG A 339 30.95 19.69 4.55
CA ARG A 339 31.61 19.87 5.86
C ARG A 339 30.64 20.44 6.88
N ALA A 340 29.91 21.48 6.49
CA ALA A 340 28.89 22.08 7.36
C ALA A 340 27.79 21.06 7.73
N TYR A 341 27.33 20.26 6.77
CA TYR A 341 26.32 19.22 7.00
C TYR A 341 26.85 18.13 7.94
N THR A 342 28.07 17.65 7.73
CA THR A 342 28.71 16.63 8.57
C THR A 342 28.89 17.14 10.01
N GLU A 343 29.34 18.38 10.19
CA GLU A 343 29.51 18.98 11.51
C GLU A 343 28.19 19.14 12.25
N ALA A 344 27.16 19.67 11.58
CA ALA A 344 25.82 19.85 12.15
C ALA A 344 25.20 18.49 12.53
N LEU A 345 25.36 17.45 11.68
CA LEU A 345 24.89 16.11 11.98
C LEU A 345 25.61 15.55 13.23
N ASN A 346 26.92 15.75 13.35
CA ASN A 346 27.71 15.29 14.49
C ASN A 346 27.35 16.02 15.79
N GLN A 347 26.92 17.29 15.73
CA GLN A 347 26.38 17.98 16.90
C GLN A 347 25.16 17.24 17.48
N GLY A 348 24.23 16.82 16.61
CA GLY A 348 23.08 16.03 17.01
C GLY A 348 23.47 14.64 17.53
N ILE A 349 24.33 13.91 16.81
CA ILE A 349 24.76 12.56 17.20
C ILE A 349 25.45 12.55 18.56
N ARG A 350 26.35 13.52 18.83
CA ARG A 350 27.13 13.58 20.08
C ARG A 350 26.33 14.05 21.27
N LYS A 351 25.22 14.75 21.06
CA LYS A 351 24.35 15.22 22.14
C LYS A 351 23.74 14.06 22.91
N ASP A 352 23.40 13.00 22.19
CA ASP A 352 22.87 11.78 22.79
C ASP A 352 23.30 10.59 21.93
N ARG A 353 24.12 9.71 22.48
CA ARG A 353 24.53 8.50 21.80
C ARG A 353 23.40 7.50 21.91
N GLY A 354 22.71 7.27 20.79
CA GLY A 354 21.54 6.41 20.76
C GLY A 354 21.84 4.99 21.26
N GLU A 355 20.98 4.53 22.17
CA GLU A 355 20.85 3.13 22.53
C GLU A 355 19.72 2.52 21.71
N ARG A 356 19.74 1.20 21.52
CA ARG A 356 18.61 0.52 20.87
C ARG A 356 17.36 0.73 21.70
N VAL A 357 16.35 1.32 21.09
CA VAL A 357 15.05 1.57 21.72
C VAL A 357 14.03 0.61 21.13
N VAL A 358 13.28 -0.04 22.00
CA VAL A 358 12.11 -0.83 21.59
C VAL A 358 11.02 0.16 21.17
N SER A 359 10.47 0.00 19.99
CA SER A 359 9.40 0.82 19.47
C SER A 359 8.10 0.01 19.33
N ASP A 360 6.98 0.71 19.20
CA ASP A 360 5.67 0.10 18.94
C ASP A 360 5.62 -0.68 17.60
N PHE A 361 6.66 -0.56 16.78
CA PHE A 361 6.80 -1.28 15.51
C PHE A 361 7.65 -2.55 15.64
N ASP A 362 8.33 -2.77 16.76
CA ASP A 362 9.03 -4.03 17.00
C ASP A 362 8.01 -5.16 17.19
N ILE A 363 8.30 -6.29 16.57
CA ILE A 363 7.47 -7.48 16.68
C ILE A 363 8.25 -8.57 17.42
N ASP A 364 7.62 -9.20 18.39
CA ASP A 364 8.17 -10.40 19.03
C ASP A 364 8.11 -11.62 18.09
N LYS A 365 8.81 -12.69 18.47
CA LYS A 365 8.84 -13.95 17.69
C LYS A 365 7.45 -14.57 17.45
N ARG A 366 6.40 -14.07 18.10
CA ARG A 366 5.01 -14.52 17.96
C ARG A 366 4.17 -13.57 17.11
N GLY A 367 4.81 -12.56 16.50
CA GLY A 367 4.14 -11.57 15.66
C GLY A 367 3.30 -10.55 16.44
N LYS A 368 3.57 -10.35 17.73
CA LYS A 368 2.94 -9.29 18.52
C LYS A 368 3.87 -8.08 18.58
N ARG A 369 3.29 -6.88 18.51
CA ARG A 369 4.04 -5.64 18.76
C ARG A 369 4.60 -5.65 20.17
N VAL A 370 5.85 -5.29 20.29
CA VAL A 370 6.52 -5.08 21.58
C VAL A 370 6.17 -3.68 22.02
N THR A 371 5.40 -3.54 23.11
CA THR A 371 5.14 -2.24 23.73
C THR A 371 6.22 -2.00 24.79
N SER A 372 6.79 -0.81 24.80
CA SER A 372 7.56 -0.34 25.94
C SER A 372 6.59 -0.13 27.11
N ASP A 373 6.71 -0.90 28.16
CA ASP A 373 5.99 -0.69 29.42
C ASP A 373 6.34 0.67 30.04
#